data_008759b24b2dff7011f57931862a953f
#
_entry.id   008759b24b2dff7011f57931862a953f
#
_cell.length_a   1.000
_cell.length_b   1.000
_cell.length_c   1.000
_cell.angle_alpha   90.00
_cell.angle_beta   90.00
_cell.angle_gamma   90.00
#
_symmetry.space_group_name_H-M   'P 1'
#
loop_
_entity.id
_entity.type
_entity.pdbx_description
1 polymer ?
#
loop_
_entity_poly.entity_id
_entity_poly.type
_entity_poly.pdbx_seq_one_letter_code
_entity_poly.pdbx_strand_id
1 'polypeptide(L)'
;IAIRFGEPPEARVVARKIASNRRYLFAAPDYLASRGLPLAPDDLTSHDCIVIREGAGAFGTWTLCAGKQCRNVKVGGKLSTNHGEVAADWALAGHGILLRSLWDTAADLRAGRLVRILPEWSGSPADIYALYPQRLNLSAKVRVFLDFLTERFAAYRSATDSSAELPW
;
A
#
# COMPACT_ATOMS: atom_id res chain seq x y z
N ILE A 1 5.73 21.01 6.24
CA ILE A 1 5.49 20.00 5.20
C ILE A 1 5.04 18.74 5.90
N ALA A 2 3.97 18.10 5.40
CA ALA A 2 3.54 16.76 5.80
C ALA A 2 3.63 15.83 4.58
N ILE A 3 4.15 14.62 4.77
CA ILE A 3 4.14 13.57 3.74
C ILE A 3 3.03 12.59 4.10
N ARG A 4 2.16 12.26 3.13
CA ARG A 4 1.07 11.30 3.36
C ARG A 4 0.74 10.50 2.10
N PHE A 5 0.09 9.37 2.32
CA PHE A 5 -0.49 8.55 1.26
C PHE A 5 -1.93 8.98 0.93
N GLY A 6 -2.29 8.93 -0.34
CA GLY A 6 -3.61 9.29 -0.87
C GLY A 6 -3.83 10.79 -1.03
N GLU A 7 -4.82 11.15 -1.82
CA GLU A 7 -5.17 12.55 -2.04
C GLU A 7 -5.66 13.22 -0.75
N PRO A 8 -5.26 14.49 -0.52
CA PRO A 8 -5.73 15.24 0.63
C PRO A 8 -7.21 15.59 0.48
N PRO A 9 -8.01 15.48 1.55
CA PRO A 9 -9.44 15.78 1.50
C PRO A 9 -9.77 17.27 1.45
N GLU A 10 -8.81 18.20 1.55
CA GLU A 10 -9.09 19.61 1.78
C GLU A 10 -8.40 20.60 0.85
N ALA A 11 -9.15 21.67 0.47
CA ALA A 11 -8.76 22.74 -0.45
C ALA A 11 -7.80 23.80 0.13
N ARG A 12 -7.36 23.70 1.39
CA ARG A 12 -6.54 24.74 2.05
C ARG A 12 -5.04 24.46 2.04
N VAL A 13 -4.63 23.35 1.49
CA VAL A 13 -3.22 22.95 1.38
C VAL A 13 -2.85 22.73 -0.08
N VAL A 14 -1.61 23.03 -0.42
CA VAL A 14 -1.05 22.62 -1.71
C VAL A 14 -0.58 21.18 -1.56
N ALA A 15 -1.01 20.31 -2.46
CA ALA A 15 -0.58 18.93 -2.57
C ALA A 15 0.33 18.77 -3.78
N ARG A 16 1.59 18.43 -3.56
CA ARG A 16 2.53 18.04 -4.63
C ARG A 16 2.71 16.53 -4.60
N LYS A 17 2.36 15.86 -5.69
CA LYS A 17 2.65 14.44 -5.85
C LYS A 17 4.16 14.22 -5.91
N ILE A 18 4.66 13.37 -5.02
CA ILE A 18 6.09 13.00 -4.92
C ILE A 18 6.35 11.70 -5.64
N ALA A 19 5.48 10.70 -5.48
CA ALA A 19 5.63 9.41 -6.12
C ALA A 19 4.28 8.73 -6.34
N SER A 20 4.22 7.88 -7.37
CA SER A 20 3.13 6.94 -7.55
C SER A 20 3.30 5.77 -6.60
N ASN A 21 2.20 5.31 -6.03
CA ASN A 21 2.17 4.15 -5.17
C ASN A 21 0.88 3.36 -5.34
N ARG A 22 1.00 2.05 -5.32
CA ARG A 22 -0.12 1.11 -5.33
C ARG A 22 0.02 0.13 -4.18
N ARG A 23 -1.11 -0.36 -3.72
CA ARG A 23 -1.20 -1.42 -2.72
C ARG A 23 -1.49 -2.73 -3.40
N TYR A 24 -0.85 -3.79 -2.92
CA TYR A 24 -1.05 -5.15 -3.39
C TYR A 24 -1.36 -6.05 -2.21
N LEU A 25 -1.81 -7.25 -2.50
CA LEU A 25 -2.20 -8.23 -1.51
C LEU A 25 -1.02 -9.16 -1.23
N PHE A 26 -0.72 -9.36 0.05
CA PHE A 26 0.40 -10.19 0.51
C PHE A 26 -0.03 -11.13 1.62
N ALA A 27 0.60 -12.28 1.68
CA ALA A 27 0.48 -13.22 2.80
C ALA A 27 1.81 -13.97 2.99
N ALA A 28 2.05 -14.47 4.21
CA ALA A 28 3.16 -15.38 4.46
C ALA A 28 2.88 -16.75 3.80
N PRO A 29 3.93 -17.48 3.32
CA PRO A 29 3.78 -18.82 2.78
C PRO A 29 3.07 -19.79 3.75
N ASP A 30 3.39 -19.73 5.04
CA ASP A 30 2.79 -20.58 6.06
C ASP A 30 1.28 -20.36 6.22
N TYR A 31 0.84 -19.11 6.10
CA TYR A 31 -0.59 -18.80 6.07
C TYR A 31 -1.27 -19.47 4.87
N LEU A 32 -0.69 -19.32 3.69
CA LEU A 32 -1.23 -19.90 2.45
C LEU A 32 -1.22 -21.43 2.48
N ALA A 33 -0.19 -22.03 3.04
CA ALA A 33 -0.12 -23.48 3.21
C ALA A 33 -1.26 -24.03 4.11
N SER A 34 -1.66 -23.26 5.12
CA SER A 34 -2.69 -23.67 6.07
C SER A 34 -4.13 -23.32 5.63
N ARG A 35 -4.32 -22.23 4.87
CA ARG A 35 -5.63 -21.67 4.56
C ARG A 35 -5.99 -21.72 3.08
N GLY A 36 -5.04 -22.09 2.22
CA GLY A 36 -5.18 -22.08 0.77
C GLY A 36 -4.88 -20.72 0.16
N LEU A 37 -4.75 -20.74 -1.18
CA LEU A 37 -4.51 -19.52 -1.97
C LEU A 37 -5.86 -19.00 -2.49
N PRO A 38 -6.23 -17.73 -2.24
CA PRO A 38 -7.39 -17.13 -2.87
C PRO A 38 -7.15 -16.98 -4.39
N LEU A 39 -8.11 -17.35 -5.20
CA LEU A 39 -8.05 -17.29 -6.66
C LEU A 39 -8.81 -16.09 -7.24
N ALA A 40 -9.73 -15.52 -6.47
CA ALA A 40 -10.51 -14.35 -6.83
C ALA A 40 -10.66 -13.39 -5.63
N PRO A 41 -10.94 -12.09 -5.88
CA PRO A 41 -11.17 -11.13 -4.78
C PRO A 41 -12.26 -11.56 -3.79
N ASP A 42 -13.31 -12.22 -4.27
CA ASP A 42 -14.44 -12.64 -3.43
C ASP A 42 -14.03 -13.74 -2.42
N ASP A 43 -12.99 -14.52 -2.70
CA ASP A 43 -12.46 -15.55 -1.79
C ASP A 43 -11.89 -14.92 -0.49
N LEU A 44 -11.49 -13.65 -0.54
CA LEU A 44 -10.98 -12.92 0.63
C LEU A 44 -12.00 -12.84 1.77
N THR A 45 -13.29 -13.02 1.48
CA THR A 45 -14.35 -13.05 2.50
C THR A 45 -14.24 -14.25 3.43
N SER A 46 -13.60 -15.33 2.98
CA SER A 46 -13.36 -16.55 3.75
C SER A 46 -11.97 -16.64 4.38
N HIS A 47 -11.12 -15.64 4.12
CA HIS A 47 -9.78 -15.54 4.69
C HIS A 47 -9.72 -14.58 5.87
N ASP A 48 -8.76 -14.81 6.78
CA ASP A 48 -8.40 -13.82 7.79
C ASP A 48 -7.63 -12.68 7.11
N CYS A 49 -8.22 -11.48 7.07
CA CYS A 49 -7.61 -10.30 6.51
C CYS A 49 -7.21 -9.32 7.62
N ILE A 50 -5.99 -8.80 7.56
CA ILE A 50 -5.48 -7.82 8.51
C ILE A 50 -5.91 -6.44 8.05
N VAL A 51 -6.82 -5.80 8.80
CA VAL A 51 -7.41 -4.52 8.40
C VAL A 51 -6.64 -3.37 9.04
N ILE A 52 -6.06 -2.51 8.19
CA ILE A 52 -5.49 -1.23 8.63
C ILE A 52 -6.61 -0.20 8.64
N ARG A 53 -6.84 0.43 9.78
CA ARG A 53 -7.83 1.49 9.94
C ARG A 53 -7.24 2.82 9.49
N GLU A 54 -7.56 3.24 8.29
CA GLU A 54 -7.11 4.50 7.70
C GLU A 54 -8.32 5.42 7.45
N GLY A 55 -8.34 6.59 8.11
CA GLY A 55 -9.32 7.64 7.84
C GLY A 55 -10.78 7.27 8.10
N ALA A 56 -11.70 7.99 7.42
CA ALA A 56 -13.15 7.87 7.57
C ALA A 56 -13.82 6.84 6.63
N GLY A 57 -13.03 6.03 5.91
CA GLY A 57 -13.55 5.02 4.98
C GLY A 57 -14.31 3.88 5.68
N ALA A 58 -15.10 3.14 4.92
CA ALA A 58 -15.83 1.98 5.43
C ALA A 58 -14.84 0.92 5.94
N PHE A 59 -14.91 0.63 7.24
CA PHE A 59 -14.05 -0.35 7.89
C PHE A 59 -14.14 -1.72 7.22
N GLY A 60 -12.98 -2.28 6.86
CA GLY A 60 -12.90 -3.62 6.29
C GLY A 60 -13.46 -3.74 4.87
N THR A 61 -13.53 -2.66 4.10
CA THR A 61 -13.88 -2.73 2.68
C THR A 61 -12.64 -2.42 1.84
N TRP A 62 -12.22 -3.38 1.02
CA TRP A 62 -11.12 -3.20 0.08
C TRP A 62 -11.66 -3.03 -1.33
N THR A 63 -11.31 -1.94 -1.98
CA THR A 63 -11.55 -1.75 -3.41
C THR A 63 -10.34 -2.29 -4.17
N LEU A 64 -10.54 -3.37 -4.91
CA LEU A 64 -9.51 -4.05 -5.69
C LEU A 64 -9.83 -3.90 -7.17
N CYS A 65 -8.84 -3.51 -7.97
CA CYS A 65 -9.00 -3.27 -9.40
C CYS A 65 -7.99 -4.07 -10.22
N ALA A 66 -8.46 -4.62 -11.33
CA ALA A 66 -7.68 -5.24 -12.40
C ALA A 66 -8.04 -4.57 -13.72
N GLY A 67 -7.15 -3.73 -14.25
CA GLY A 67 -7.45 -2.88 -15.41
C GLY A 67 -8.64 -1.96 -15.15
N LYS A 68 -9.72 -2.13 -15.92
CA LYS A 68 -10.97 -1.36 -15.78
C LYS A 68 -11.99 -2.00 -14.83
N GLN A 69 -11.76 -3.23 -14.42
CA GLN A 69 -12.66 -3.94 -13.52
C GLN A 69 -12.28 -3.67 -12.09
N CYS A 70 -13.24 -3.20 -11.27
CA CYS A 70 -13.07 -3.02 -9.83
C CYS A 70 -14.10 -3.82 -9.06
N ARG A 71 -13.71 -4.29 -7.87
CA ARG A 71 -14.53 -5.03 -6.91
C ARG A 71 -14.36 -4.42 -5.53
N ASN A 72 -15.47 -4.24 -4.85
CA ASN A 72 -15.49 -3.87 -3.43
C ASN A 72 -15.72 -5.14 -2.61
N VAL A 73 -14.72 -5.56 -1.87
CA VAL A 73 -14.79 -6.79 -1.08
C VAL A 73 -14.85 -6.39 0.39
N LYS A 74 -15.87 -6.88 1.08
CA LYS A 74 -15.97 -6.76 2.52
C LYS A 74 -15.10 -7.82 3.16
N VAL A 75 -13.94 -7.42 3.65
CA VAL A 75 -12.99 -8.30 4.32
C VAL A 75 -13.12 -8.22 5.83
N GLY A 76 -12.74 -9.28 6.49
CA GLY A 76 -12.73 -9.37 7.95
C GLY A 76 -11.58 -10.24 8.42
N GLY A 77 -11.35 -10.25 9.72
CA GLY A 77 -10.33 -11.04 10.37
C GLY A 77 -10.24 -10.68 11.84
N LYS A 78 -9.42 -11.41 12.56
CA LYS A 78 -9.25 -11.26 14.01
C LYS A 78 -8.43 -10.03 14.40
N LEU A 79 -7.68 -9.45 13.44
CA LEU A 79 -6.69 -8.43 13.71
C LEU A 79 -6.99 -7.16 12.93
N SER A 80 -6.98 -6.04 13.63
CA SER A 80 -7.04 -4.71 13.02
C SER A 80 -6.17 -3.72 13.80
N THR A 81 -5.53 -2.83 13.10
CA THR A 81 -4.66 -1.80 13.68
C THR A 81 -4.76 -0.51 12.86
N ASN A 82 -4.28 0.59 13.41
CA ASN A 82 -4.04 1.83 12.68
C ASN A 82 -2.54 2.02 12.34
N HIS A 83 -1.70 1.02 12.63
CA HIS A 83 -0.26 1.08 12.45
C HIS A 83 0.18 0.08 11.38
N GLY A 84 0.72 0.59 10.27
CA GLY A 84 1.07 -0.23 9.12
C GLY A 84 2.18 -1.24 9.36
N GLU A 85 3.19 -0.91 10.19
CA GLU A 85 4.29 -1.82 10.53
C GLU A 85 3.78 -2.99 11.36
N VAL A 86 2.93 -2.74 12.35
CA VAL A 86 2.31 -3.81 13.16
C VAL A 86 1.48 -4.75 12.28
N ALA A 87 0.76 -4.20 11.29
CA ALA A 87 0.02 -5.03 10.33
C ALA A 87 0.96 -5.91 9.49
N ALA A 88 2.13 -5.38 9.08
CA ALA A 88 3.13 -6.12 8.33
C ALA A 88 3.74 -7.25 9.19
N ASP A 89 4.07 -6.98 10.46
CA ASP A 89 4.58 -7.99 11.39
C ASP A 89 3.58 -9.15 11.57
N TRP A 90 2.29 -8.84 11.67
CA TRP A 90 1.25 -9.87 11.77
C TRP A 90 1.12 -10.69 10.48
N ALA A 91 1.26 -10.06 9.32
CA ALA A 91 1.25 -10.78 8.05
C ALA A 91 2.46 -11.71 7.93
N LEU A 92 3.66 -11.25 8.31
CA LEU A 92 4.90 -12.03 8.35
C LEU A 92 4.79 -13.21 9.32
N ALA A 93 4.08 -13.03 10.45
CA ALA A 93 3.79 -14.09 11.41
C ALA A 93 2.69 -15.06 10.97
N GLY A 94 2.17 -14.93 9.74
CA GLY A 94 1.16 -15.86 9.18
C GLY A 94 -0.25 -15.65 9.73
N HIS A 95 -0.59 -14.46 10.24
CA HIS A 95 -1.91 -14.22 10.83
C HIS A 95 -2.98 -13.82 9.81
N GLY A 96 -2.63 -13.63 8.54
CA GLY A 96 -3.62 -13.29 7.52
C GLY A 96 -3.07 -12.59 6.30
N ILE A 97 -4.01 -12.16 5.46
CA ILE A 97 -3.74 -11.41 4.21
C ILE A 97 -3.70 -9.93 4.53
N LEU A 98 -2.71 -9.23 3.97
CA LEU A 98 -2.49 -7.81 4.13
C LEU A 98 -2.59 -7.08 2.78
N LEU A 99 -3.33 -5.97 2.72
CA LEU A 99 -3.30 -5.02 1.61
C LEU A 99 -2.32 -3.89 1.94
N ARG A 100 -1.17 -3.85 1.26
CA ARG A 100 -0.09 -2.93 1.62
C ARG A 100 0.65 -2.40 0.39
N SER A 101 1.37 -1.30 0.58
CA SER A 101 2.26 -0.71 -0.42
C SER A 101 3.44 -1.63 -0.74
N LEU A 102 3.79 -1.74 -2.01
CA LEU A 102 4.98 -2.48 -2.43
C LEU A 102 6.27 -1.89 -1.81
N TRP A 103 6.30 -0.57 -1.58
CA TRP A 103 7.44 0.10 -0.95
C TRP A 103 7.79 -0.48 0.42
N ASP A 104 6.76 -0.84 1.20
CA ASP A 104 6.93 -1.37 2.55
C ASP A 104 7.28 -2.87 2.57
N THR A 105 6.85 -3.61 1.55
CA THR A 105 6.92 -5.08 1.53
C THR A 105 8.01 -5.64 0.60
N ALA A 106 8.68 -4.79 -0.19
CA ALA A 106 9.63 -5.23 -1.20
C ALA A 106 10.81 -6.08 -0.65
N ALA A 107 11.28 -5.78 0.56
CA ALA A 107 12.35 -6.55 1.20
C ALA A 107 11.87 -7.95 1.60
N ASP A 108 10.64 -8.06 2.09
CA ASP A 108 10.04 -9.33 2.54
C ASP A 108 9.66 -10.22 1.36
N LEU A 109 9.21 -9.61 0.26
CA LEU A 109 8.98 -10.32 -1.00
C LEU A 109 10.27 -10.92 -1.57
N ARG A 110 11.34 -10.12 -1.65
CA ARG A 110 12.65 -10.62 -2.12
C ARG A 110 13.22 -11.71 -1.24
N ALA A 111 12.96 -11.65 0.05
CA ALA A 111 13.39 -12.67 1.00
C ALA A 111 12.45 -13.89 1.05
N GLY A 112 11.36 -13.92 0.28
CA GLY A 112 10.37 -14.99 0.28
C GLY A 112 9.54 -15.10 1.59
N ARG A 113 9.62 -14.09 2.48
CA ARG A 113 8.83 -14.06 3.72
C ARG A 113 7.37 -13.70 3.49
N LEU A 114 7.12 -12.91 2.45
CA LEU A 114 5.78 -12.65 1.94
C LEU A 114 5.68 -13.09 0.48
N VAL A 115 4.49 -13.46 0.06
CA VAL A 115 4.15 -13.79 -1.32
C VAL A 115 3.03 -12.85 -1.76
N ARG A 116 3.12 -12.31 -2.97
CA ARG A 116 2.03 -11.58 -3.57
C ARG A 116 0.95 -12.55 -4.03
N ILE A 117 -0.28 -12.27 -3.66
CA ILE A 117 -1.45 -13.03 -4.06
C ILE A 117 -2.35 -12.19 -4.96
N LEU A 118 -3.20 -12.82 -5.76
CA LEU A 118 -4.07 -12.15 -6.73
C LEU A 118 -3.29 -11.12 -7.58
N PRO A 119 -2.26 -11.53 -8.34
CA PRO A 119 -1.30 -10.62 -8.96
C PRO A 119 -1.93 -9.65 -9.96
N GLU A 120 -3.05 -10.00 -10.57
CA GLU A 120 -3.81 -9.14 -11.48
C GLU A 120 -4.49 -7.97 -10.75
N TRP A 121 -4.68 -8.07 -9.43
CA TRP A 121 -5.44 -7.15 -8.63
C TRP A 121 -4.55 -6.23 -7.80
N SER A 122 -4.96 -4.97 -7.70
CA SER A 122 -4.32 -3.98 -6.84
C SER A 122 -5.38 -3.16 -6.11
N GLY A 123 -5.02 -2.65 -4.94
CA GLY A 123 -5.84 -1.68 -4.22
C GLY A 123 -5.91 -0.34 -4.95
N SER A 124 -6.78 0.54 -4.47
CA SER A 124 -6.88 1.91 -4.97
C SER A 124 -5.51 2.59 -4.96
N PRO A 125 -5.23 3.47 -5.94
CA PRO A 125 -4.02 4.29 -5.93
C PRO A 125 -3.87 5.00 -4.58
N ALA A 126 -2.68 4.96 -4.03
CA ALA A 126 -2.34 5.61 -2.76
C ALA A 126 -1.05 6.41 -2.93
N ASP A 127 -1.03 7.26 -3.96
CA ASP A 127 0.12 8.09 -4.31
C ASP A 127 0.67 8.87 -3.10
N ILE A 128 1.95 9.16 -3.11
CA ILE A 128 2.62 9.88 -2.04
C ILE A 128 2.58 11.37 -2.36
N TYR A 129 2.05 12.15 -1.44
CA TYR A 129 1.94 13.60 -1.57
C TYR A 129 2.69 14.32 -0.45
N ALA A 130 3.35 15.42 -0.82
CA ALA A 130 3.82 16.42 0.11
C ALA A 130 2.75 17.52 0.23
N LEU A 131 2.32 17.79 1.46
CA LEU A 131 1.34 18.81 1.78
C LEU A 131 2.01 19.98 2.47
N TYR A 132 1.68 21.21 2.03
CA TYR A 132 2.15 22.42 2.67
C TYR A 132 1.11 23.55 2.54
N PRO A 133 1.08 24.50 3.48
CA PRO A 133 0.13 25.60 3.45
C PRO A 133 0.29 26.48 2.21
N GLN A 134 -0.82 26.89 1.62
CA GLN A 134 -0.85 27.73 0.40
C GLN A 134 -0.14 29.09 0.59
N ARG A 135 -0.09 29.60 1.83
CA ARG A 135 0.57 30.88 2.17
C ARG A 135 2.10 30.80 2.23
N LEU A 136 2.69 29.64 2.25
CA LEU A 136 4.10 29.49 2.06
C LEU A 136 4.40 29.58 0.57
N ASN A 137 4.60 30.80 0.04
CA ASN A 137 5.45 30.95 -1.13
C ASN A 137 6.64 30.05 -0.89
N LEU A 138 6.82 29.02 -1.72
CA LEU A 138 7.83 27.98 -1.53
C LEU A 138 9.17 28.62 -1.20
N SER A 139 9.51 28.69 0.09
CA SER A 139 10.84 29.12 0.48
C SER A 139 11.86 28.22 -0.22
N ALA A 140 13.03 28.71 -0.55
CA ALA A 140 14.06 27.92 -1.22
C ALA A 140 14.31 26.58 -0.51
N LYS A 141 14.26 26.57 0.84
CA LYS A 141 14.41 25.36 1.67
C LYS A 141 13.33 24.30 1.37
N VAL A 142 12.08 24.73 1.25
CA VAL A 142 10.95 23.83 0.96
C VAL A 142 11.10 23.26 -0.45
N ARG A 143 11.45 24.10 -1.42
CA ARG A 143 11.66 23.65 -2.81
C ARG A 143 12.76 22.62 -2.91
N VAL A 144 13.94 22.89 -2.37
CA VAL A 144 15.08 21.98 -2.38
C VAL A 144 14.74 20.65 -1.69
N PHE A 145 14.01 20.68 -0.58
CA PHE A 145 13.57 19.47 0.10
C PHE A 145 12.60 18.64 -0.74
N LEU A 146 11.62 19.27 -1.39
CA LEU A 146 10.67 18.57 -2.25
C LEU A 146 11.34 17.97 -3.50
N ASP A 147 12.30 18.69 -4.09
CA ASP A 147 13.05 18.21 -5.24
C ASP A 147 13.93 17.02 -4.84
N PHE A 148 14.63 17.11 -3.72
CA PHE A 148 15.39 16.00 -3.13
C PHE A 148 14.51 14.76 -2.89
N LEU A 149 13.33 14.92 -2.30
CA LEU A 149 12.41 13.80 -2.08
C LEU A 149 11.98 13.19 -3.42
N THR A 150 11.59 14.02 -4.40
CA THR A 150 11.13 13.55 -5.71
C THR A 150 12.22 12.72 -6.40
N GLU A 151 13.46 13.19 -6.37
CA GLU A 151 14.61 12.48 -6.94
C GLU A 151 14.88 11.16 -6.22
N ARG A 152 14.83 11.15 -4.88
CA ARG A 152 15.05 9.94 -4.09
C ARG A 152 13.98 8.88 -4.35
N PHE A 153 12.73 9.28 -4.40
CA PHE A 153 11.63 8.36 -4.72
C PHE A 153 11.71 7.85 -6.17
N ALA A 154 12.12 8.70 -7.13
CA ALA A 154 12.33 8.26 -8.50
C ALA A 154 13.47 7.24 -8.61
N ALA A 155 14.61 7.49 -7.96
CA ALA A 155 15.74 6.57 -7.92
C ALA A 155 15.37 5.22 -7.28
N TYR A 156 14.61 5.24 -6.18
CA TYR A 156 14.14 4.02 -5.53
C TYR A 156 13.20 3.22 -6.46
N ARG A 157 12.27 3.88 -7.14
CA ARG A 157 11.37 3.24 -8.10
C ARG A 157 12.15 2.56 -9.22
N SER A 158 13.13 3.25 -9.81
CA SER A 158 13.99 2.68 -10.86
C SER A 158 14.76 1.45 -10.37
N ALA A 159 15.25 1.47 -9.14
CA ALA A 159 15.91 0.33 -8.51
C ALA A 159 14.93 -0.83 -8.21
N THR A 160 13.68 -0.53 -7.94
CA THR A 160 12.63 -1.53 -7.69
C THR A 160 12.06 -2.07 -9.00
N ASP A 161 11.92 -1.22 -10.01
CA ASP A 161 11.46 -1.61 -11.36
C ASP A 161 12.54 -2.37 -12.14
N SER A 162 13.83 -2.08 -11.93
CA SER A 162 14.93 -2.85 -12.55
C SER A 162 15.19 -4.20 -11.87
N SER A 163 14.69 -4.38 -10.65
CA SER A 163 14.49 -5.69 -10.02
C SER A 163 13.14 -6.32 -10.40
N ALA A 164 12.47 -5.80 -11.43
CA ALA A 164 11.17 -6.19 -11.96
C ALA A 164 11.16 -7.53 -12.71
N GLU A 165 12.19 -8.30 -12.61
CA GLU A 165 12.14 -9.75 -12.70
C GLU A 165 11.81 -10.36 -11.33
N LEU A 166 10.96 -9.69 -10.54
CA LEU A 166 10.24 -10.41 -9.50
C LEU A 166 9.27 -11.34 -10.24
N PRO A 167 9.40 -12.64 -10.07
CA PRO A 167 8.45 -13.57 -10.65
C PRO A 167 7.08 -13.29 -10.03
N TRP A 168 6.28 -12.59 -10.79
CA TRP A 168 4.86 -12.40 -10.50
C TRP A 168 4.09 -13.58 -11.08
#